data_5b6c22262a362dccf76123239393127c
#
_entry.id   5b6c22262a362dccf76123239393127c
#
_cell.length_a   1.000
_cell.length_b   1.000
_cell.length_c   1.000
_cell.angle_alpha   90.00
_cell.angle_beta   90.00
_cell.angle_gamma   90.00
#
_symmetry.space_group_name_H-M   'P 1'
#
loop_
_entity.id
_entity.type
_entity.pdbx_description
1 polymer ?
#
loop_
_entity_poly.entity_id
_entity_poly.type
_entity_poly.pdbx_seq_one_letter_code
_entity_poly.pdbx_strand_id
1 'polypeptide(L)'
;SIANAKLVNSAITVRGTSRALGTSFSIGVDVDWQSKVTSDGSTVTTMVANQGYFIDNSSAAGIVKLPAAGTIGDTIAIKDYAGNFATNNLTIQRNGHNIQGVANDGLIRTNRASLVLVYVDSTKGWLYTDEHNVGDLRAPAFTEATGGTVTESGNFKIHSFTGDGCFVVSQVGNAPFPGG
;
A
#
# COMPACT_ATOMS: atom_id res chain seq x y z
N SER A 1 40.36 18.57 -23.84
CA SER A 1 38.98 18.65 -23.25
C SER A 1 38.76 20.06 -22.71
N ILE A 2 37.53 20.55 -22.87
CA ILE A 2 37.15 21.87 -22.30
C ILE A 2 36.58 21.58 -20.89
N ALA A 3 37.16 22.19 -19.85
CA ALA A 3 36.66 22.07 -18.49
C ALA A 3 35.27 22.75 -18.36
N ASN A 4 34.35 22.16 -17.61
CA ASN A 4 33.00 22.70 -17.39
C ASN A 4 33.01 24.16 -16.89
N ALA A 5 33.98 24.54 -16.11
CA ALA A 5 34.17 25.93 -15.61
C ALA A 5 34.40 26.97 -16.71
N LYS A 6 34.72 26.53 -17.94
CA LYS A 6 34.88 27.40 -19.11
C LYS A 6 33.66 27.52 -19.99
N LEU A 7 32.59 26.76 -19.66
CA LEU A 7 31.31 26.84 -20.36
C LEU A 7 30.47 27.96 -19.75
N VAL A 8 29.87 28.80 -20.59
CA VAL A 8 28.95 29.85 -20.14
C VAL A 8 27.75 29.24 -19.41
N ASN A 9 27.31 28.08 -19.85
CA ASN A 9 26.27 27.29 -19.18
C ASN A 9 26.88 25.98 -18.66
N SER A 10 27.24 25.95 -17.40
CA SER A 10 27.79 24.76 -16.73
C SER A 10 26.72 23.81 -16.16
N ALA A 11 25.45 24.10 -16.42
CA ALA A 11 24.32 23.31 -15.96
C ALA A 11 23.19 23.29 -17.00
N ILE A 12 22.35 22.25 -16.93
CA ILE A 12 21.09 22.15 -17.65
C ILE A 12 19.94 22.06 -16.63
N THR A 13 18.78 22.54 -17.01
CA THR A 13 17.58 22.37 -16.18
C THR A 13 16.77 21.19 -16.71
N VAL A 14 16.56 20.19 -15.84
CA VAL A 14 15.76 19.03 -16.15
C VAL A 14 14.63 18.95 -15.13
N ARG A 15 13.38 18.95 -15.58
CA ARG A 15 12.18 18.96 -14.72
C ARG A 15 12.22 20.03 -13.64
N GLY A 16 12.65 21.24 -13.99
CA GLY A 16 12.74 22.37 -13.06
C GLY A 16 13.97 22.36 -12.12
N THR A 17 14.77 21.30 -12.13
CA THR A 17 15.98 21.20 -11.29
C THR A 17 17.23 21.44 -12.11
N SER A 18 18.10 22.36 -11.66
CA SER A 18 19.39 22.61 -12.28
C SER A 18 20.36 21.45 -11.99
N ARG A 19 21.00 20.94 -13.02
CA ARG A 19 21.97 19.83 -12.95
C ARG A 19 23.27 20.27 -13.59
N ALA A 20 24.37 20.14 -12.85
CA ALA A 20 25.68 20.46 -13.38
C ALA A 20 26.09 19.49 -14.50
N LEU A 21 26.73 20.01 -15.53
CA LEU A 21 27.29 19.18 -16.59
C LEU A 21 28.42 18.29 -16.04
N GLY A 22 28.44 17.02 -16.47
CA GLY A 22 29.41 16.03 -15.98
C GLY A 22 28.97 15.27 -14.73
N THR A 23 27.77 15.48 -14.22
CA THR A 23 27.17 14.67 -13.14
C THR A 23 26.20 13.64 -13.73
N SER A 24 26.14 12.45 -13.12
CA SER A 24 25.12 11.46 -13.43
C SER A 24 23.84 11.79 -12.67
N PHE A 25 22.70 11.64 -13.32
CA PHE A 25 21.40 11.73 -12.68
C PHE A 25 20.37 10.90 -13.45
N SER A 26 19.38 10.36 -12.76
CA SER A 26 18.26 9.66 -13.39
C SER A 26 17.23 10.66 -13.88
N ILE A 27 16.78 10.48 -15.13
CA ILE A 27 15.69 11.26 -15.76
C ILE A 27 14.45 10.37 -15.80
N GLY A 28 13.99 9.90 -14.71
CA GLY A 28 12.81 9.07 -14.69
C GLY A 28 12.03 9.32 -13.42
N VAL A 29 10.81 8.89 -13.40
CA VAL A 29 10.08 8.53 -12.18
C VAL A 29 10.45 7.10 -11.80
N ASP A 30 11.71 6.72 -12.05
CA ASP A 30 12.16 5.39 -11.70
C ASP A 30 12.30 5.32 -10.19
N VAL A 31 11.57 4.37 -9.64
CA VAL A 31 11.68 4.03 -8.24
C VAL A 31 13.06 3.39 -8.02
N ASP A 32 13.83 3.93 -7.09
CA ASP A 32 15.13 3.37 -6.72
C ASP A 32 14.93 2.11 -5.87
N TRP A 33 15.05 0.95 -6.52
CA TRP A 33 14.82 -0.34 -5.86
C TRP A 33 15.94 -0.70 -4.89
N GLN A 34 15.55 -0.92 -3.65
CA GLN A 34 16.44 -1.26 -2.56
C GLN A 34 16.69 -2.76 -2.46
N SER A 35 17.72 -3.14 -1.70
CA SER A 35 17.97 -4.52 -1.34
C SER A 35 16.76 -5.15 -0.65
N LYS A 36 16.60 -6.47 -0.80
CA LYS A 36 15.52 -7.23 -0.18
C LYS A 36 15.46 -7.01 1.33
N VAL A 37 14.29 -6.72 1.86
CA VAL A 37 13.99 -6.63 3.29
C VAL A 37 13.39 -7.96 3.73
N THR A 38 14.06 -8.64 4.66
CA THR A 38 13.54 -9.87 5.28
C THR A 38 12.82 -9.52 6.57
N SER A 39 11.56 -9.92 6.66
CA SER A 39 10.71 -9.65 7.82
C SER A 39 10.96 -10.66 8.96
N ASP A 40 11.00 -10.16 10.19
CA ASP A 40 11.18 -10.92 11.42
C ASP A 40 9.97 -10.86 12.38
N GLY A 41 8.89 -10.22 11.96
CA GLY A 41 7.67 -10.04 12.75
C GLY A 41 7.68 -8.85 13.72
N SER A 42 8.80 -8.17 13.88
CA SER A 42 8.97 -7.10 14.88
C SER A 42 9.67 -5.84 14.37
N THR A 43 10.68 -6.00 13.54
CA THR A 43 11.46 -4.87 13.02
C THR A 43 10.65 -4.07 12.01
N VAL A 44 10.59 -2.75 12.25
CA VAL A 44 9.91 -1.80 11.38
C VAL A 44 10.91 -1.21 10.38
N THR A 45 10.71 -1.45 9.10
CA THR A 45 11.50 -0.82 8.04
C THR A 45 10.89 0.52 7.66
N THR A 46 11.58 1.62 7.95
CA THR A 46 11.14 2.96 7.52
C THR A 46 11.51 3.17 6.06
N MET A 47 10.50 3.42 5.24
CA MET A 47 10.66 3.66 3.80
C MET A 47 11.05 5.10 3.52
N VAL A 48 11.76 5.30 2.43
CA VAL A 48 12.21 6.61 1.93
C VAL A 48 11.47 6.93 0.63
N ALA A 49 11.05 8.18 0.47
CA ALA A 49 10.37 8.63 -0.74
C ALA A 49 11.19 8.31 -2.01
N ASN A 50 10.49 7.95 -3.08
CA ASN A 50 11.05 7.58 -4.38
C ASN A 50 11.88 6.28 -4.39
N GLN A 51 11.64 5.41 -3.39
CA GLN A 51 12.27 4.10 -3.31
C GLN A 51 11.27 2.96 -3.44
N GLY A 52 11.77 1.81 -3.94
CA GLY A 52 11.05 0.55 -4.04
C GLY A 52 11.63 -0.51 -3.12
N TYR A 53 10.78 -1.38 -2.59
CA TYR A 53 11.16 -2.38 -1.60
C TYR A 53 10.63 -3.75 -2.00
N PHE A 54 11.53 -4.74 -2.04
CA PHE A 54 11.18 -6.15 -2.09
C PHE A 54 11.06 -6.66 -0.66
N ILE A 55 9.85 -7.02 -0.24
CA ILE A 55 9.58 -7.47 1.13
C ILE A 55 9.44 -8.99 1.14
N ASP A 56 10.27 -9.65 1.92
CA ASP A 56 10.31 -11.09 2.08
C ASP A 56 9.67 -11.49 3.42
N ASN A 57 8.40 -11.85 3.35
CA ASN A 57 7.59 -12.32 4.48
C ASN A 57 7.55 -13.86 4.56
N SER A 58 8.56 -14.57 4.04
CA SER A 58 8.55 -16.03 4.04
C SER A 58 8.53 -16.64 5.45
N SER A 59 9.12 -15.96 6.43
CA SER A 59 9.26 -16.47 7.80
C SER A 59 8.36 -15.78 8.82
N ALA A 60 7.97 -14.53 8.60
CA ALA A 60 7.18 -13.74 9.54
C ALA A 60 6.45 -12.59 8.83
N ALA A 61 5.42 -12.04 9.47
CA ALA A 61 4.72 -10.85 9.01
C ALA A 61 5.67 -9.64 8.93
N GLY A 62 5.48 -8.79 7.94
CA GLY A 62 6.29 -7.60 7.71
C GLY A 62 5.65 -6.33 8.26
N ILE A 63 6.48 -5.39 8.68
CA ILE A 63 6.05 -4.07 9.09
C ILE A 63 6.93 -3.04 8.39
N VAL A 64 6.31 -2.21 7.56
CA VAL A 64 6.97 -1.07 6.93
C VAL A 64 6.31 0.22 7.40
N LYS A 65 7.03 1.32 7.38
CA LYS A 65 6.56 2.64 7.81
C LYS A 65 6.77 3.66 6.70
N LEU A 66 5.73 4.41 6.37
CA LEU A 66 5.80 5.52 5.43
C LEU A 66 6.73 6.62 5.92
N PRO A 67 7.30 7.46 5.04
CA PRO A 67 8.10 8.62 5.42
C PRO A 67 7.34 9.53 6.39
N ALA A 68 8.06 10.21 7.29
CA ALA A 68 7.45 11.13 8.26
C ALA A 68 6.98 12.45 7.63
N ALA A 69 7.54 12.82 6.48
CA ALA A 69 7.12 13.96 5.67
C ALA A 69 6.73 13.46 4.27
N GLY A 70 5.78 14.13 3.65
CA GLY A 70 5.37 13.84 2.27
C GLY A 70 5.31 15.13 1.45
N THR A 71 5.88 15.07 0.26
CA THR A 71 5.77 16.11 -0.76
C THR A 71 4.95 15.55 -1.92
N ILE A 72 4.09 16.36 -2.52
CA ILE A 72 3.29 15.92 -3.68
C ILE A 72 4.18 15.26 -4.74
N GLY A 73 3.82 14.04 -5.12
CA GLY A 73 4.56 13.24 -6.10
C GLY A 73 5.60 12.30 -5.49
N ASP A 74 5.87 12.36 -4.18
CA ASP A 74 6.68 11.34 -3.51
C ASP A 74 6.05 9.97 -3.72
N THR A 75 6.87 9.00 -4.11
CA THR A 75 6.42 7.67 -4.53
C THR A 75 7.08 6.59 -3.68
N ILE A 76 6.32 5.58 -3.30
CA ILE A 76 6.83 4.35 -2.66
C ILE A 76 6.32 3.16 -3.48
N ALA A 77 7.21 2.25 -3.86
CA ALA A 77 6.83 0.99 -4.48
C ALA A 77 7.13 -0.18 -3.54
N ILE A 78 6.24 -1.15 -3.50
CA ILE A 78 6.38 -2.35 -2.68
C ILE A 78 6.09 -3.58 -3.54
N LYS A 79 6.92 -4.61 -3.38
CA LYS A 79 6.74 -5.91 -4.03
C LYS A 79 6.87 -7.04 -3.03
N ASP A 80 5.87 -7.93 -3.01
CA ASP A 80 5.97 -9.22 -2.33
C ASP A 80 7.04 -10.08 -3.01
N TYR A 81 8.16 -10.29 -2.31
CA TYR A 81 9.30 -11.04 -2.83
C TYR A 81 9.03 -12.55 -2.86
N ALA A 82 8.50 -13.08 -1.77
CA ALA A 82 8.33 -14.53 -1.56
C ALA A 82 6.96 -15.05 -2.02
N GLY A 83 5.98 -14.17 -2.26
CA GLY A 83 4.60 -14.57 -2.55
C GLY A 83 3.85 -15.04 -1.32
N ASN A 84 4.12 -14.46 -0.15
CA ASN A 84 3.64 -14.94 1.15
C ASN A 84 2.77 -13.95 1.93
N PHE A 85 2.37 -12.81 1.35
CA PHE A 85 1.59 -11.82 2.06
C PHE A 85 0.21 -12.31 2.52
N ALA A 86 -0.34 -13.36 1.91
CA ALA A 86 -1.59 -13.96 2.38
C ALA A 86 -1.42 -14.74 3.69
N THR A 87 -0.25 -15.34 3.91
CA THR A 87 0.08 -16.10 5.13
C THR A 87 0.67 -15.18 6.20
N ASN A 88 1.67 -14.40 5.81
CA ASN A 88 2.38 -13.45 6.65
C ASN A 88 2.15 -12.04 6.10
N ASN A 89 1.13 -11.38 6.62
CA ASN A 89 0.66 -10.10 6.09
C ASN A 89 1.73 -9.00 6.15
N LEU A 90 1.62 -8.00 5.27
CA LEU A 90 2.41 -6.79 5.35
C LEU A 90 1.58 -5.65 5.92
N THR A 91 2.03 -5.06 7.03
CA THR A 91 1.46 -3.84 7.60
C THR A 91 2.24 -2.63 7.09
N ILE A 92 1.52 -1.63 6.59
CA ILE A 92 2.06 -0.34 6.18
C ILE A 92 1.65 0.70 7.23
N GLN A 93 2.56 1.03 8.13
CA GLN A 93 2.32 2.07 9.12
C GLN A 93 2.28 3.45 8.45
N ARG A 94 1.20 4.18 8.66
CA ARG A 94 0.93 5.49 8.03
C ARG A 94 1.82 6.63 8.50
N ASN A 95 2.50 6.47 9.62
CA ASN A 95 3.44 7.46 10.21
C ASN A 95 2.87 8.88 10.32
N GLY A 96 1.63 9.01 10.76
CA GLY A 96 0.95 10.31 10.92
C GLY A 96 0.15 10.79 9.71
N HIS A 97 0.39 10.26 8.51
CA HIS A 97 -0.37 10.58 7.30
C HIS A 97 -1.68 9.79 7.21
N ASN A 98 -2.56 10.20 6.30
CA ASN A 98 -3.66 9.36 5.85
C ASN A 98 -3.18 8.41 4.75
N ILE A 99 -3.84 7.27 4.63
CA ILE A 99 -3.75 6.38 3.46
C ILE A 99 -5.15 6.31 2.86
N GLN A 100 -5.32 6.64 1.59
CA GLN A 100 -6.61 6.73 0.89
C GLN A 100 -7.62 7.69 1.56
N GLY A 101 -7.11 8.70 2.28
CA GLY A 101 -7.92 9.66 3.02
C GLY A 101 -8.39 9.16 4.40
N VAL A 102 -7.91 8.01 4.85
CA VAL A 102 -8.29 7.41 6.15
C VAL A 102 -7.08 7.30 7.06
N ALA A 103 -7.29 7.61 8.36
CA ALA A 103 -6.24 7.59 9.38
C ALA A 103 -6.01 6.17 9.94
N ASN A 104 -5.92 5.17 9.06
CA ASN A 104 -5.62 3.78 9.39
C ASN A 104 -4.35 3.30 8.71
N ASP A 105 -3.65 2.37 9.33
CA ASP A 105 -2.53 1.66 8.72
C ASP A 105 -3.04 0.76 7.57
N GLY A 106 -2.22 0.62 6.54
CA GLY A 106 -2.50 -0.30 5.44
C GLY A 106 -2.18 -1.74 5.82
N LEU A 107 -2.94 -2.70 5.29
CA LEU A 107 -2.70 -4.12 5.48
C LEU A 107 -2.82 -4.86 4.14
N ILE A 108 -1.73 -5.49 3.70
CA ILE A 108 -1.68 -6.25 2.46
C ILE A 108 -1.69 -7.74 2.78
N ARG A 109 -2.64 -8.48 2.18
CA ARG A 109 -2.88 -9.92 2.41
C ARG A 109 -2.86 -10.75 1.14
N THR A 110 -2.44 -10.19 0.02
CA THR A 110 -2.46 -10.86 -1.27
C THR A 110 -1.07 -11.31 -1.65
N ASN A 111 -0.94 -12.59 -1.94
CA ASN A 111 0.31 -13.14 -2.45
C ASN A 111 0.70 -12.51 -3.78
N ARG A 112 2.00 -12.25 -3.94
CA ARG A 112 2.61 -11.64 -5.12
C ARG A 112 2.16 -10.20 -5.38
N ALA A 113 1.55 -9.53 -4.40
CA ALA A 113 1.13 -8.14 -4.53
C ALA A 113 2.27 -7.25 -5.01
N SER A 114 1.93 -6.31 -5.86
CA SER A 114 2.77 -5.20 -6.29
C SER A 114 1.93 -3.95 -6.17
N LEU A 115 2.44 -2.92 -5.53
CA LEU A 115 1.69 -1.69 -5.31
C LEU A 115 2.61 -0.47 -5.33
N VAL A 116 2.04 0.64 -5.75
CA VAL A 116 2.69 1.93 -5.76
C VAL A 116 1.81 2.92 -4.99
N LEU A 117 2.39 3.60 -4.02
CA LEU A 117 1.76 4.69 -3.30
C LEU A 117 2.37 6.01 -3.75
N VAL A 118 1.54 7.02 -3.93
CA VAL A 118 1.96 8.39 -4.23
C VAL A 118 1.36 9.33 -3.20
N TYR A 119 2.19 10.21 -2.62
CA TYR A 119 1.71 11.26 -1.73
C TYR A 119 1.07 12.39 -2.53
N VAL A 120 -0.11 12.82 -2.12
CA VAL A 120 -0.88 13.87 -2.81
C VAL A 120 -0.95 15.13 -1.95
N ASP A 121 -1.51 15.03 -0.75
CA ASP A 121 -1.73 16.15 0.16
C ASP A 121 -1.97 15.64 1.61
N SER A 122 -2.17 16.54 2.54
CA SER A 122 -2.42 16.18 3.94
C SER A 122 -3.82 15.58 4.19
N THR A 123 -4.79 15.79 3.30
CA THR A 123 -6.18 15.31 3.43
C THR A 123 -6.29 13.86 2.98
N LYS A 124 -5.76 13.55 1.82
CA LYS A 124 -5.78 12.20 1.23
C LYS A 124 -4.56 11.38 1.65
N GLY A 125 -3.42 12.04 1.90
CA GLY A 125 -2.17 11.39 2.24
C GLY A 125 -1.59 10.62 1.08
N TRP A 126 -1.33 9.36 1.31
CA TRP A 126 -0.80 8.42 0.32
C TRP A 126 -1.93 7.69 -0.39
N LEU A 127 -1.93 7.74 -1.72
CA LEU A 127 -2.90 7.03 -2.57
C LEU A 127 -2.22 5.89 -3.31
N TYR A 128 -2.90 4.75 -3.41
CA TYR A 128 -2.48 3.69 -4.32
C TYR A 128 -2.80 4.12 -5.75
N THR A 129 -1.80 4.15 -6.60
CA THR A 129 -1.93 4.55 -8.01
C THR A 129 -1.75 3.40 -8.98
N ASP A 130 -1.07 2.35 -8.53
CA ASP A 130 -0.91 1.11 -9.27
C ASP A 130 -0.99 -0.04 -8.27
N GLU A 131 -1.99 -0.88 -8.43
CA GLU A 131 -2.24 -2.01 -7.55
C GLU A 131 -2.87 -3.17 -8.30
N HIS A 132 -2.31 -4.34 -8.06
CA HIS A 132 -2.79 -5.60 -8.60
C HIS A 132 -3.68 -6.31 -7.57
N ASN A 133 -4.66 -5.69 -7.02
CA ASN A 133 -5.71 -6.22 -6.13
C ASN A 133 -6.19 -5.18 -5.10
N VAL A 134 -6.85 -4.15 -5.59
CA VAL A 134 -7.48 -3.09 -4.78
C VAL A 134 -8.49 -3.65 -3.77
N GLY A 135 -9.08 -4.81 -4.06
CA GLY A 135 -10.07 -5.44 -3.20
C GLY A 135 -9.56 -5.76 -1.80
N ASP A 136 -8.26 -6.08 -1.67
CA ASP A 136 -7.68 -6.49 -0.39
C ASP A 136 -7.33 -5.33 0.54
N LEU A 137 -7.42 -4.10 0.06
CA LEU A 137 -7.11 -2.90 0.83
C LEU A 137 -8.35 -2.30 1.50
N ARG A 138 -9.52 -2.81 1.20
CA ARG A 138 -10.75 -2.44 1.89
C ARG A 138 -10.90 -3.31 3.12
N ALA A 139 -11.29 -2.70 4.25
CA ALA A 139 -11.73 -3.47 5.39
C ALA A 139 -12.82 -4.45 4.92
N PRO A 140 -12.75 -5.75 5.29
CA PRO A 140 -13.78 -6.68 4.91
C PRO A 140 -15.13 -6.17 5.43
N ALA A 141 -16.03 -5.91 4.51
CA ALA A 141 -17.43 -5.64 4.85
C ALA A 141 -18.19 -6.94 4.69
N PHE A 142 -18.81 -7.38 5.77
CA PHE A 142 -19.70 -8.56 5.74
C PHE A 142 -21.06 -8.14 5.20
N THR A 143 -21.77 -9.11 4.64
CA THR A 143 -23.17 -8.92 4.31
C THR A 143 -23.96 -8.66 5.59
N GLU A 144 -24.67 -7.54 5.64
CA GLU A 144 -25.58 -7.22 6.76
C GLU A 144 -27.02 -7.41 6.30
N ALA A 145 -27.78 -8.08 7.12
CA ALA A 145 -29.20 -8.31 6.87
C ALA A 145 -29.99 -8.26 8.18
N THR A 146 -31.28 -8.01 8.08
CA THR A 146 -32.23 -8.01 9.16
C THR A 146 -33.38 -8.97 8.88
N GLY A 147 -34.11 -9.37 9.93
CA GLY A 147 -35.24 -10.29 9.87
C GLY A 147 -34.96 -11.65 10.49
N GLY A 148 -36.01 -12.28 11.01
CA GLY A 148 -35.93 -13.53 11.74
C GLY A 148 -35.20 -13.42 13.09
N THR A 149 -34.97 -14.58 13.71
CA THR A 149 -34.09 -14.68 14.90
C THR A 149 -32.66 -14.87 14.43
N VAL A 150 -31.77 -13.97 14.85
CA VAL A 150 -30.36 -13.96 14.42
C VAL A 150 -29.51 -14.71 15.45
N THR A 151 -28.70 -15.65 15.01
CA THR A 151 -27.66 -16.33 15.79
C THR A 151 -26.34 -16.30 15.05
N GLU A 152 -25.24 -16.35 15.79
CA GLU A 152 -23.88 -16.37 15.20
C GLU A 152 -23.21 -17.71 15.51
N SER A 153 -22.55 -18.28 14.51
CA SER A 153 -21.75 -19.48 14.64
C SER A 153 -20.51 -19.40 13.75
N GLY A 154 -19.35 -19.28 14.37
CA GLY A 154 -18.09 -19.03 13.66
C GLY A 154 -18.17 -17.73 12.83
N ASN A 155 -17.95 -17.84 11.54
CA ASN A 155 -18.02 -16.72 10.59
C ASN A 155 -19.41 -16.53 9.94
N PHE A 156 -20.43 -17.22 10.44
CA PHE A 156 -21.78 -17.19 9.88
C PHE A 156 -22.74 -16.47 10.80
N LYS A 157 -23.55 -15.59 10.22
CA LYS A 157 -24.74 -15.01 10.84
C LYS A 157 -25.98 -15.74 10.27
N ILE A 158 -26.72 -16.41 11.12
CA ILE A 158 -27.84 -17.29 10.75
C ILE A 158 -29.14 -16.59 11.09
N HIS A 159 -30.00 -16.43 10.11
CA HIS A 159 -31.33 -15.86 10.25
C HIS A 159 -32.37 -17.00 10.19
N SER A 160 -33.05 -17.28 11.29
CA SER A 160 -34.07 -18.31 11.38
C SER A 160 -35.47 -17.70 11.37
N PHE A 161 -36.34 -18.19 10.48
CA PHE A 161 -37.72 -17.79 10.37
C PHE A 161 -38.60 -18.96 10.78
N THR A 162 -39.43 -18.76 11.78
CA THR A 162 -40.40 -19.76 12.27
C THR A 162 -41.84 -19.47 11.81
N GLY A 163 -42.04 -18.46 11.01
CA GLY A 163 -43.27 -17.98 10.41
C GLY A 163 -42.97 -17.02 9.27
N ASP A 164 -44.00 -16.40 8.71
CA ASP A 164 -43.83 -15.39 7.68
C ASP A 164 -43.01 -14.22 8.18
N GLY A 165 -41.99 -13.78 7.39
CA GLY A 165 -41.10 -12.67 7.75
C GLY A 165 -40.32 -12.19 6.55
N CYS A 166 -39.81 -10.96 6.64
CA CYS A 166 -38.95 -10.36 5.62
C CYS A 166 -37.48 -10.54 5.96
N PHE A 167 -36.70 -11.02 5.01
CA PHE A 167 -35.24 -10.95 5.04
C PHE A 167 -34.81 -9.76 4.21
N VAL A 168 -34.20 -8.76 4.85
CA VAL A 168 -33.77 -7.52 4.19
C VAL A 168 -32.25 -7.42 4.26
N VAL A 169 -31.59 -7.43 3.12
CA VAL A 169 -30.15 -7.17 3.00
C VAL A 169 -29.94 -5.66 2.97
N SER A 170 -29.30 -5.12 4.01
CA SER A 170 -28.96 -3.69 4.13
C SER A 170 -27.58 -3.37 3.56
N GLN A 171 -26.66 -4.34 3.52
CA GLN A 171 -25.33 -4.20 2.97
C GLN A 171 -24.88 -5.50 2.32
N VAL A 172 -24.31 -5.41 1.13
CA VAL A 172 -23.66 -6.54 0.46
C VAL A 172 -22.19 -6.59 0.87
N GLY A 173 -21.73 -7.77 1.26
CA GLY A 173 -20.31 -7.98 1.58
C GLY A 173 -19.41 -7.75 0.37
N ASN A 174 -18.17 -7.32 0.64
CA ASN A 174 -17.15 -7.06 -0.39
C ASN A 174 -15.98 -8.04 -0.33
N ALA A 175 -15.99 -8.97 0.61
CA ALA A 175 -14.92 -9.96 0.75
C ALA A 175 -15.20 -11.19 -0.12
N PRO A 176 -14.23 -11.70 -0.90
CA PRO A 176 -14.36 -13.01 -1.52
C PRO A 176 -14.43 -14.08 -0.43
N PHE A 177 -15.34 -15.03 -0.57
CA PHE A 177 -15.41 -16.18 0.33
C PHE A 177 -14.09 -16.97 0.22
N PRO A 178 -13.40 -17.29 1.33
CA PRO A 178 -12.37 -18.31 1.30
C PRO A 178 -13.04 -19.65 1.02
N GLY A 179 -12.90 -20.16 -0.20
CA GLY A 179 -13.38 -21.48 -0.60
C GLY A 179 -14.43 -21.52 -1.71
N GLY A 180 -14.57 -20.45 -2.51
CA GLY A 180 -15.34 -20.48 -3.77
C GLY A 180 -14.41 -20.72 -4.96
#